data_b1bb5f84b29deedc3c92a8ff439e206a
#
_entry.id   b1bb5f84b29deedc3c92a8ff439e206a
#
_cell.length_a   1.000
_cell.length_b   1.000
_cell.length_c   1.000
_cell.angle_alpha   90.00
_cell.angle_beta   90.00
_cell.angle_gamma   90.00
#
_symmetry.space_group_name_H-M   'P 1'
#
loop_
_entity.id
_entity.type
_entity.pdbx_description
1 polymer ?
#
loop_
_entity_poly.entity_id
_entity_poly.type
_entity_poly.pdbx_seq_one_letter_code
_entity_poly.pdbx_strand_id
1 'polypeptide(L)'
;MEQVSNKIQNKGKSKKNRKTDEEVIQIIRNLRLIDDVLFEKFMEDAAACEELLQVILENTRLKVKPETLVAQKSLRNLAKRSVRLDAYIEGVEDKVYNIEIQRSDNCNHVKRVRYNASTITINKSEPGDEFEDVQDVIVIYISEFDMFGAGKTVYHVENVIRETGNPVNDGLMSVYVNTEVADDSLISDLMQCFLKTDFEDDKFPNISRRMKELKHGEEDEKMCKSVEEYAERKAKEAAKEAAQKAAKKATKETARKTVEKLNDMGMD
;
A
#
# COMPACT_ATOMS: atom_id res chain seq x y z
N MET A 1 37.71 -56.33 -1.72
CA MET A 1 37.87 -55.97 -0.32
C MET A 1 38.09 -54.46 -0.30
N GLU A 2 37.30 -53.57 0.14
CA GLU A 2 36.11 -53.54 1.01
C GLU A 2 35.26 -52.36 0.62
N GLN A 3 33.99 -52.56 0.43
CA GLN A 3 33.01 -51.48 0.29
C GLN A 3 32.71 -51.00 1.69
N VAL A 4 32.99 -49.74 1.96
CA VAL A 4 32.53 -49.06 3.16
C VAL A 4 31.43 -48.08 2.80
N SER A 5 30.27 -48.42 3.29
CA SER A 5 29.01 -47.65 3.27
C SER A 5 29.17 -46.22 3.77
N ASN A 6 28.80 -45.25 2.97
CA ASN A 6 28.51 -43.90 3.38
C ASN A 6 26.99 -43.70 3.48
N LYS A 7 26.41 -44.04 4.60
CA LYS A 7 25.09 -43.58 5.03
C LYS A 7 25.20 -42.12 5.48
N ILE A 8 25.01 -41.20 4.59
CA ILE A 8 24.85 -39.79 4.96
C ILE A 8 23.41 -39.61 5.44
N GLN A 9 23.33 -39.27 6.70
CA GLN A 9 22.13 -38.86 7.41
C GLN A 9 21.47 -37.66 6.74
N ASN A 10 20.32 -37.88 6.15
CA ASN A 10 19.44 -36.83 5.72
C ASN A 10 18.62 -36.35 6.92
N LYS A 11 19.18 -35.40 7.68
CA LYS A 11 18.49 -34.74 8.79
C LYS A 11 17.50 -33.75 8.25
N GLY A 12 16.25 -34.05 8.44
CA GLY A 12 15.11 -33.17 8.67
C GLY A 12 15.12 -31.77 8.07
N LYS A 13 14.78 -31.62 6.81
CA LYS A 13 14.15 -30.39 6.35
C LYS A 13 12.73 -30.39 6.91
N SER A 14 12.46 -29.49 7.84
CA SER A 14 11.13 -29.14 8.31
C SER A 14 10.20 -29.07 7.10
N LYS A 15 9.19 -29.92 7.06
CA LYS A 15 8.07 -29.80 6.14
C LYS A 15 7.34 -28.49 6.51
N LYS A 16 7.69 -27.36 5.87
CA LYS A 16 6.79 -26.23 5.80
C LYS A 16 5.48 -26.77 5.22
N ASN A 17 4.39 -26.65 5.95
CA ASN A 17 3.04 -26.92 5.47
C ASN A 17 2.81 -26.00 4.26
N ARG A 18 3.07 -26.47 3.04
CA ARG A 18 2.55 -25.83 1.83
C ARG A 18 1.06 -26.12 1.83
N LYS A 19 0.25 -25.06 1.65
CA LYS A 19 -1.16 -25.21 1.39
C LYS A 19 -1.33 -25.99 0.10
N THR A 20 -2.40 -26.75 -0.03
CA THR A 20 -2.74 -27.40 -1.29
C THR A 20 -3.18 -26.36 -2.30
N ASP A 21 -3.06 -26.62 -3.59
CA ASP A 21 -3.49 -25.70 -4.65
C ASP A 21 -4.97 -25.32 -4.49
N GLU A 22 -5.82 -26.27 -4.07
CA GLU A 22 -7.22 -26.03 -3.77
C GLU A 22 -7.44 -25.05 -2.61
N GLU A 23 -6.65 -25.13 -1.53
CA GLU A 23 -6.70 -24.19 -0.41
C GLU A 23 -6.29 -22.79 -0.85
N VAL A 24 -5.29 -22.66 -1.72
CA VAL A 24 -4.83 -21.37 -2.25
C VAL A 24 -5.88 -20.76 -3.17
N ILE A 25 -6.46 -21.54 -4.07
CA ILE A 25 -7.58 -21.10 -4.95
C ILE A 25 -8.75 -20.60 -4.10
N GLN A 26 -9.11 -21.31 -3.03
CA GLN A 26 -10.19 -20.87 -2.16
C GLN A 26 -9.86 -19.55 -1.44
N ILE A 27 -8.60 -19.32 -1.08
CA ILE A 27 -8.16 -18.03 -0.53
C ILE A 27 -8.34 -16.93 -1.57
N ILE A 28 -7.87 -17.15 -2.80
CA ILE A 28 -7.98 -16.17 -3.91
C ILE A 28 -9.43 -15.78 -4.15
N ARG A 29 -10.33 -16.76 -4.19
CA ARG A 29 -11.77 -16.53 -4.38
C ARG A 29 -12.39 -15.65 -3.29
N ASN A 30 -11.89 -15.73 -2.06
CA ASN A 30 -12.36 -14.96 -0.92
C ASN A 30 -11.68 -13.59 -0.76
N LEU A 31 -10.63 -13.27 -1.53
CA LEU A 31 -10.01 -11.95 -1.50
C LEU A 31 -10.96 -10.89 -2.06
N ARG A 32 -10.95 -9.71 -1.45
CA ARG A 32 -11.64 -8.51 -1.90
C ARG A 32 -10.62 -7.53 -2.49
N LEU A 33 -11.06 -6.59 -3.29
CA LEU A 33 -10.14 -5.63 -3.91
C LEU A 33 -9.39 -4.78 -2.87
N ILE A 34 -9.97 -4.58 -1.69
CA ILE A 34 -9.30 -3.89 -0.56
C ILE A 34 -8.22 -4.75 0.13
N ASP A 35 -8.06 -6.02 -0.22
CA ASP A 35 -7.05 -6.89 0.36
C ASP A 35 -5.71 -6.72 -0.38
N ASP A 36 -4.63 -6.42 0.35
CA ASP A 36 -3.32 -6.02 -0.18
C ASP A 36 -2.84 -6.86 -1.37
N VAL A 37 -2.98 -8.20 -1.28
CA VAL A 37 -2.44 -9.11 -2.30
C VAL A 37 -3.25 -9.07 -3.61
N LEU A 38 -4.58 -8.93 -3.53
CA LEU A 38 -5.42 -8.78 -4.72
C LEU A 38 -5.22 -7.39 -5.33
N PHE A 39 -5.16 -6.35 -4.51
CA PHE A 39 -4.91 -4.99 -4.95
C PHE A 39 -3.55 -4.85 -5.65
N GLU A 40 -2.49 -5.47 -5.12
CA GLU A 40 -1.18 -5.49 -5.75
C GLU A 40 -1.27 -6.05 -7.19
N LYS A 41 -1.98 -7.15 -7.38
CA LYS A 41 -2.17 -7.76 -8.70
C LYS A 41 -3.13 -6.99 -9.59
N PHE A 42 -4.16 -6.41 -9.01
CA PHE A 42 -5.10 -5.55 -9.72
C PHE A 42 -4.37 -4.35 -10.32
N MET A 43 -3.48 -3.73 -9.56
CA MET A 43 -2.71 -2.54 -9.95
C MET A 43 -1.57 -2.83 -10.94
N GLU A 44 -1.43 -4.04 -11.46
CA GLU A 44 -0.56 -4.34 -12.61
C GLU A 44 -1.23 -4.01 -13.96
N ASP A 45 -2.55 -3.68 -13.97
CA ASP A 45 -3.31 -3.31 -15.16
C ASP A 45 -3.49 -1.78 -15.25
N ALA A 46 -2.84 -1.17 -16.23
CA ALA A 46 -2.85 0.29 -16.38
C ALA A 46 -4.24 0.84 -16.76
N ALA A 47 -5.06 0.09 -17.50
CA ALA A 47 -6.40 0.55 -17.86
C ALA A 47 -7.35 0.55 -16.66
N ALA A 48 -7.26 -0.46 -15.81
CA ALA A 48 -8.00 -0.50 -14.55
C ALA A 48 -7.53 0.59 -13.57
N CYS A 49 -6.21 0.84 -13.52
CA CYS A 49 -5.64 1.93 -12.73
C CYS A 49 -6.11 3.30 -13.23
N GLU A 50 -6.10 3.54 -14.54
CA GLU A 50 -6.58 4.80 -15.14
C GLU A 50 -8.06 5.03 -14.81
N GLU A 51 -8.91 4.02 -14.97
CA GLU A 51 -10.33 4.11 -14.64
C GLU A 51 -10.56 4.39 -13.15
N LEU A 52 -9.82 3.74 -12.26
CA LEU A 52 -9.86 4.01 -10.83
C LEU A 52 -9.54 5.48 -10.52
N LEU A 53 -8.47 6.00 -11.13
CA LEU A 53 -8.06 7.39 -10.97
C LEU A 53 -9.10 8.37 -11.54
N GLN A 54 -9.66 8.07 -12.73
CA GLN A 54 -10.69 8.88 -13.36
C GLN A 54 -11.94 9.01 -12.49
N VAL A 55 -12.36 7.92 -11.86
CA VAL A 55 -13.54 7.92 -10.97
C VAL A 55 -13.25 8.68 -9.68
N ILE A 56 -12.15 8.36 -8.98
CA ILE A 56 -11.85 8.99 -7.68
C ILE A 56 -11.56 10.48 -7.79
N LEU A 57 -10.90 10.90 -8.88
CA LEU A 57 -10.56 12.31 -9.11
C LEU A 57 -11.62 13.05 -9.95
N GLU A 58 -12.74 12.39 -10.26
CA GLU A 58 -13.84 12.93 -11.06
C GLU A 58 -13.35 13.57 -12.40
N ASN A 59 -12.30 12.98 -12.98
CA ASN A 59 -11.65 13.47 -14.18
C ASN A 59 -11.59 12.40 -15.28
N THR A 60 -12.62 12.35 -16.12
CA THR A 60 -12.71 11.39 -17.23
C THR A 60 -11.67 11.59 -18.34
N ARG A 61 -10.96 12.72 -18.34
CA ARG A 61 -9.90 13.02 -19.31
C ARG A 61 -8.51 12.62 -18.80
N LEU A 62 -8.39 12.23 -17.54
CA LEU A 62 -7.13 11.78 -16.97
C LEU A 62 -6.57 10.63 -17.81
N LYS A 63 -5.29 10.72 -18.14
CA LYS A 63 -4.53 9.68 -18.82
C LYS A 63 -3.26 9.39 -18.06
N VAL A 64 -2.91 8.12 -18.00
CA VAL A 64 -1.69 7.65 -17.35
C VAL A 64 -0.65 7.19 -18.38
N LYS A 65 0.61 7.12 -17.98
CA LYS A 65 1.69 6.52 -18.75
C LYS A 65 1.84 5.06 -18.31
N PRO A 66 1.32 4.07 -19.06
CA PRO A 66 1.24 2.67 -18.63
C PRO A 66 2.61 2.08 -18.25
N GLU A 67 3.66 2.49 -18.93
CA GLU A 67 5.04 2.04 -18.71
C GLU A 67 5.63 2.48 -17.38
N THR A 68 5.01 3.45 -16.71
CA THR A 68 5.44 3.96 -15.38
C THR A 68 4.76 3.27 -14.23
N LEU A 69 3.73 2.44 -14.50
CA LEU A 69 2.98 1.74 -13.48
C LEU A 69 3.84 0.72 -12.73
N VAL A 70 3.95 0.89 -11.44
CA VAL A 70 4.70 -0.01 -10.56
C VAL A 70 3.88 -0.30 -9.31
N ALA A 71 3.36 -1.51 -9.21
CA ALA A 71 2.80 -2.03 -7.97
C ALA A 71 3.94 -2.31 -6.97
N GLN A 72 3.72 -2.01 -5.69
CA GLN A 72 4.69 -2.21 -4.60
C GLN A 72 6.04 -1.51 -4.84
N LYS A 73 6.02 -0.28 -5.36
CA LYS A 73 7.22 0.51 -5.62
C LYS A 73 7.98 0.82 -4.33
N SER A 74 9.23 0.39 -4.26
CA SER A 74 10.11 0.69 -3.14
C SER A 74 10.96 1.92 -3.42
N LEU A 75 10.79 2.97 -2.64
CA LEU A 75 11.65 4.15 -2.66
C LEU A 75 12.64 4.06 -1.49
N ARG A 76 13.92 3.90 -1.83
CA ARG A 76 14.99 3.74 -0.85
C ARG A 76 15.53 5.08 -0.41
N ASN A 77 15.64 5.27 0.89
CA ASN A 77 16.41 6.34 1.46
C ASN A 77 17.66 5.74 2.13
N LEU A 78 18.83 6.04 1.60
CA LEU A 78 20.11 5.46 2.06
C LEU A 78 20.41 5.79 3.54
N ALA A 79 19.95 6.95 4.03
CA ALA A 79 20.23 7.41 5.38
C ALA A 79 19.05 7.31 6.35
N LYS A 80 17.82 7.04 5.86
CA LYS A 80 16.60 7.13 6.66
C LYS A 80 15.62 6.01 6.32
N ARG A 81 14.36 6.17 6.79
CA ARG A 81 13.27 5.23 6.53
C ARG A 81 12.89 5.24 5.06
N SER A 82 13.02 4.08 4.41
CA SER A 82 12.47 3.84 3.07
C SER A 82 10.96 3.68 3.13
N VAL A 83 10.27 3.93 2.02
CA VAL A 83 8.84 3.68 1.85
C VAL A 83 8.60 2.60 0.81
N ARG A 84 7.48 1.95 0.92
CA ARG A 84 6.93 1.06 -0.08
C ARG A 84 5.53 1.55 -0.39
N LEU A 85 5.33 1.94 -1.62
CA LEU A 85 4.07 2.45 -2.15
C LEU A 85 3.28 1.27 -2.70
N ASP A 86 1.98 1.19 -2.42
CA ASP A 86 1.15 0.09 -2.90
C ASP A 86 0.98 0.15 -4.42
N ALA A 87 0.72 1.34 -4.98
CA ALA A 87 0.82 1.57 -6.41
C ALA A 87 1.34 2.97 -6.73
N TYR A 88 2.10 3.07 -7.82
CA TYR A 88 2.69 4.29 -8.35
C TYR A 88 2.51 4.34 -9.86
N ILE A 89 2.06 5.48 -10.38
CA ILE A 89 1.94 5.73 -11.81
C ILE A 89 2.07 7.22 -12.13
N GLU A 90 2.56 7.54 -13.32
CA GLU A 90 2.66 8.92 -13.81
C GLU A 90 1.53 9.22 -14.82
N GLY A 91 0.97 10.40 -14.73
CA GLY A 91 0.03 10.94 -15.70
C GLY A 91 0.76 11.55 -16.89
N VAL A 92 0.04 11.76 -17.98
CA VAL A 92 0.56 12.47 -19.17
C VAL A 92 0.76 13.97 -18.93
N GLU A 93 0.14 14.52 -17.87
CA GLU A 93 0.21 15.94 -17.47
C GLU A 93 1.30 16.20 -16.41
N ASP A 94 2.37 15.41 -16.38
CA ASP A 94 3.48 15.48 -15.43
C ASP A 94 3.06 15.41 -13.95
N LYS A 95 1.98 14.69 -13.66
CA LYS A 95 1.50 14.41 -12.31
C LYS A 95 1.90 13.00 -11.89
N VAL A 96 2.21 12.84 -10.63
CA VAL A 96 2.51 11.53 -10.03
C VAL A 96 1.35 11.13 -9.15
N TYR A 97 0.85 9.92 -9.35
CA TYR A 97 -0.20 9.33 -8.53
C TYR A 97 0.38 8.21 -7.67
N ASN A 98 0.12 8.29 -6.38
CA ASN A 98 0.36 7.20 -5.43
C ASN A 98 -0.97 6.73 -4.87
N ILE A 99 -1.27 5.44 -4.97
CA ILE A 99 -2.48 4.86 -4.44
C ILE A 99 -2.11 3.91 -3.32
N GLU A 100 -2.70 4.11 -2.15
CA GLU A 100 -2.47 3.32 -0.93
C GLU A 100 -3.79 2.74 -0.46
N ILE A 101 -3.76 1.51 0.05
CA ILE A 101 -4.91 0.87 0.69
C ILE A 101 -4.66 0.61 2.17
N GLN A 102 -5.70 0.69 2.99
CA GLN A 102 -5.59 0.47 4.43
C GLN A 102 -6.85 -0.14 5.02
N ARG A 103 -6.71 -1.31 5.64
CA ARG A 103 -7.83 -2.04 6.25
C ARG A 103 -8.04 -1.76 7.73
N SER A 104 -7.03 -1.29 8.43
CA SER A 104 -7.11 -1.13 9.89
C SER A 104 -6.66 0.24 10.34
N ASP A 105 -7.40 0.85 11.27
CA ASP A 105 -7.05 2.13 11.88
C ASP A 105 -6.08 1.92 13.06
N ASN A 106 -4.81 1.67 12.74
CA ASN A 106 -3.78 1.37 13.74
C ASN A 106 -2.55 2.29 13.69
N CYS A 107 -2.56 3.33 12.87
CA CYS A 107 -1.42 4.25 12.71
C CYS A 107 -1.84 5.69 12.42
N ASN A 108 -0.87 6.60 12.39
CA ASN A 108 -1.09 7.97 11.97
C ASN A 108 -1.07 8.08 10.44
N HIS A 109 -2.21 7.89 9.82
CA HIS A 109 -2.38 7.81 8.38
C HIS A 109 -2.01 9.11 7.66
N VAL A 110 -2.44 10.26 8.17
CA VAL A 110 -2.13 11.59 7.60
C VAL A 110 -0.62 11.85 7.54
N LYS A 111 0.11 11.50 8.62
CA LYS A 111 1.59 11.62 8.61
C LYS A 111 2.25 10.63 7.67
N ARG A 112 1.67 9.44 7.48
CA ARG A 112 2.15 8.45 6.50
C ARG A 112 1.98 8.98 5.08
N VAL A 113 0.81 9.49 4.73
CA VAL A 113 0.52 10.10 3.43
C VAL A 113 1.51 11.24 3.13
N ARG A 114 1.68 12.18 4.08
CA ARG A 114 2.68 13.25 3.94
C ARG A 114 4.10 12.71 3.74
N TYR A 115 4.49 11.67 4.47
CA TYR A 115 5.83 11.08 4.34
C TYR A 115 6.04 10.44 2.97
N ASN A 116 5.03 9.73 2.46
CA ASN A 116 5.05 9.12 1.14
C ASN A 116 5.17 10.18 0.04
N ALA A 117 4.32 11.22 0.09
CA ALA A 117 4.36 12.34 -0.86
C ALA A 117 5.74 13.02 -0.89
N SER A 118 6.27 13.38 0.28
CA SER A 118 7.61 14.00 0.38
C SER A 118 8.71 13.09 -0.16
N THR A 119 8.59 11.78 0.06
CA THR A 119 9.59 10.82 -0.47
C THR A 119 9.50 10.71 -1.98
N ILE A 120 8.30 10.74 -2.56
CA ILE A 120 8.09 10.76 -4.01
C ILE A 120 8.73 12.02 -4.59
N THR A 121 8.39 13.20 -4.07
CA THR A 121 8.94 14.49 -4.51
C THR A 121 10.47 14.46 -4.54
N ILE A 122 11.12 14.06 -3.43
CA ILE A 122 12.58 13.97 -3.35
C ILE A 122 13.16 12.99 -4.38
N ASN A 123 12.50 11.85 -4.63
CA ASN A 123 13.00 10.85 -5.58
C ASN A 123 12.75 11.20 -7.05
N LYS A 124 11.93 12.20 -7.32
CA LYS A 124 11.64 12.69 -8.67
C LYS A 124 12.41 13.95 -9.02
N SER A 125 13.00 14.62 -8.03
CA SER A 125 13.78 15.84 -8.24
C SER A 125 15.26 15.47 -8.38
N GLU A 126 15.92 16.06 -9.37
CA GLU A 126 17.36 15.88 -9.63
C GLU A 126 18.15 17.13 -9.19
N PRO A 127 19.43 16.99 -8.88
CA PRO A 127 20.26 18.15 -8.54
C PRO A 127 20.34 19.14 -9.70
N GLY A 128 19.85 20.36 -9.49
CA GLY A 128 19.85 21.43 -10.49
C GLY A 128 18.47 21.71 -11.12
N ASP A 129 17.47 20.91 -10.78
CA ASP A 129 16.09 21.20 -11.17
C ASP A 129 15.61 22.53 -10.55
N GLU A 130 14.86 23.30 -11.30
CA GLU A 130 14.19 24.47 -10.77
C GLU A 130 12.96 24.01 -9.94
N PHE A 131 12.58 24.78 -8.91
CA PHE A 131 11.40 24.43 -8.10
C PHE A 131 10.09 24.46 -8.86
N GLU A 132 10.03 25.20 -9.97
CA GLU A 132 8.90 25.26 -10.88
C GLU A 132 8.68 23.94 -11.64
N ASP A 133 9.73 23.13 -11.81
CA ASP A 133 9.71 21.83 -12.50
C ASP A 133 9.40 20.65 -11.56
N VAL A 134 9.20 20.91 -10.26
CA VAL A 134 8.82 19.87 -9.30
C VAL A 134 7.42 19.35 -9.61
N GLN A 135 7.33 18.06 -9.89
CA GLN A 135 6.08 17.43 -10.32
C GLN A 135 5.00 17.46 -9.22
N ASP A 136 3.76 17.65 -9.63
CA ASP A 136 2.60 17.49 -8.75
C ASP A 136 2.49 16.06 -8.25
N VAL A 137 2.22 15.89 -6.96
CA VAL A 137 2.04 14.58 -6.31
C VAL A 137 0.64 14.48 -5.75
N ILE A 138 -0.12 13.50 -6.24
CA ILE A 138 -1.47 13.20 -5.77
C ILE A 138 -1.44 11.86 -5.05
N VAL A 139 -1.76 11.88 -3.76
CA VAL A 139 -1.84 10.66 -2.95
C VAL A 139 -3.30 10.31 -2.73
N ILE A 140 -3.71 9.14 -3.23
CA ILE A 140 -5.03 8.57 -3.01
C ILE A 140 -4.91 7.51 -1.93
N TYR A 141 -5.65 7.69 -0.85
CA TYR A 141 -5.63 6.81 0.31
C TYR A 141 -6.99 6.18 0.52
N ILE A 142 -7.12 4.89 0.19
CA ILE A 142 -8.36 4.13 0.27
C ILE A 142 -8.38 3.35 1.57
N SER A 143 -9.43 3.50 2.39
CA SER A 143 -9.54 2.85 3.71
C SER A 143 -10.87 2.12 3.90
N GLU A 144 -10.88 1.10 4.77
CA GLU A 144 -12.13 0.44 5.21
C GLU A 144 -12.90 1.26 6.27
N PHE A 145 -12.38 2.41 6.70
CA PHE A 145 -12.94 3.25 7.77
C PHE A 145 -12.94 4.72 7.37
N ASP A 146 -13.90 5.49 7.89
CA ASP A 146 -13.96 6.94 7.73
C ASP A 146 -12.89 7.62 8.60
N MET A 147 -11.77 7.99 7.98
CA MET A 147 -10.60 8.53 8.67
C MET A 147 -10.87 9.81 9.47
N PHE A 148 -11.78 10.64 9.01
CA PHE A 148 -12.08 11.94 9.59
C PHE A 148 -13.39 11.94 10.42
N GLY A 149 -14.19 10.86 10.32
CA GLY A 149 -15.43 10.72 11.07
C GLY A 149 -16.51 11.76 10.72
N ALA A 150 -16.44 12.36 9.53
CA ALA A 150 -17.39 13.37 9.08
C ALA A 150 -18.48 12.82 8.13
N GLY A 151 -18.54 11.50 7.96
CA GLY A 151 -19.58 10.83 7.20
C GLY A 151 -19.56 11.13 5.70
N LYS A 152 -18.36 11.28 5.11
CA LYS A 152 -18.18 11.47 3.67
C LYS A 152 -17.40 10.31 3.07
N THR A 153 -17.79 9.91 1.86
CA THR A 153 -17.08 8.87 1.10
C THR A 153 -15.70 9.33 0.66
N VAL A 154 -15.55 10.62 0.34
CA VAL A 154 -14.30 11.22 -0.11
C VAL A 154 -14.00 12.51 0.62
N TYR A 155 -12.70 12.73 0.90
CA TYR A 155 -12.15 13.96 1.46
C TYR A 155 -10.98 14.42 0.62
N HIS A 156 -11.04 15.65 0.13
CA HIS A 156 -9.92 16.32 -0.52
C HIS A 156 -9.19 17.16 0.51
N VAL A 157 -7.89 16.96 0.64
CA VAL A 157 -7.03 17.67 1.60
C VAL A 157 -5.92 18.38 0.85
N GLU A 158 -5.91 19.70 0.99
CA GLU A 158 -4.95 20.62 0.40
C GLU A 158 -4.52 21.66 1.43
N ASN A 159 -3.44 22.36 1.14
CA ASN A 159 -2.98 23.47 1.97
C ASN A 159 -3.80 24.73 1.68
N VAL A 160 -4.16 25.47 2.72
CA VAL A 160 -4.87 26.75 2.60
C VAL A 160 -4.15 27.85 3.35
N ILE A 161 -4.22 29.07 2.84
CA ILE A 161 -3.78 30.28 3.53
C ILE A 161 -4.82 30.56 4.61
N ARG A 162 -4.45 30.40 5.87
CA ARG A 162 -5.36 30.50 7.02
C ARG A 162 -6.11 31.83 7.11
N GLU A 163 -5.44 32.92 6.76
CA GLU A 163 -5.96 34.29 6.85
C GLU A 163 -7.00 34.60 5.78
N THR A 164 -6.95 33.93 4.63
CA THR A 164 -7.84 34.20 3.48
C THR A 164 -8.77 33.04 3.14
N GLY A 165 -8.44 31.82 3.60
CA GLY A 165 -9.13 30.58 3.21
C GLY A 165 -8.81 30.13 1.77
N ASN A 166 -7.93 30.81 1.05
CA ASN A 166 -7.58 30.44 -0.31
C ASN A 166 -6.65 29.22 -0.33
N PRO A 167 -6.82 28.29 -1.30
CA PRO A 167 -5.91 27.18 -1.48
C PRO A 167 -4.51 27.66 -1.90
N VAL A 168 -3.49 26.90 -1.50
CA VAL A 168 -2.11 27.05 -1.96
C VAL A 168 -1.87 25.99 -3.02
N ASN A 169 -1.59 26.41 -4.25
CA ASN A 169 -1.24 25.50 -5.33
C ASN A 169 0.24 25.12 -5.24
N ASP A 170 0.56 24.24 -4.29
CA ASP A 170 1.92 23.76 -4.06
C ASP A 170 2.21 22.41 -4.75
N GLY A 171 1.29 21.93 -5.59
CA GLY A 171 1.42 20.67 -6.31
C GLY A 171 1.14 19.42 -5.47
N LEU A 172 0.77 19.56 -4.18
CA LEU A 172 0.42 18.44 -3.32
C LEU A 172 -1.08 18.35 -3.06
N MET A 173 -1.68 17.23 -3.44
CA MET A 173 -3.06 16.88 -3.10
C MET A 173 -3.13 15.52 -2.42
N SER A 174 -3.94 15.40 -1.38
CA SER A 174 -4.25 14.12 -0.76
C SER A 174 -5.75 13.87 -0.81
N VAL A 175 -6.14 12.72 -1.37
CA VAL A 175 -7.55 12.31 -1.50
C VAL A 175 -7.75 11.08 -0.63
N TYR A 176 -8.58 11.21 0.41
CA TYR A 176 -8.92 10.10 1.30
C TYR A 176 -10.31 9.58 0.92
N VAL A 177 -10.37 8.31 0.57
CA VAL A 177 -11.60 7.64 0.15
C VAL A 177 -11.84 6.46 1.07
N ASN A 178 -13.09 6.20 1.45
CA ASN A 178 -13.38 5.08 2.33
C ASN A 178 -14.54 4.23 1.82
N THR A 179 -14.56 2.97 2.27
CA THR A 179 -15.61 2.01 1.93
C THR A 179 -16.70 1.92 3.01
N GLU A 180 -16.53 2.65 4.14
CA GLU A 180 -17.48 2.63 5.26
C GLU A 180 -18.73 3.43 4.96
N VAL A 181 -18.54 4.62 4.35
CA VAL A 181 -19.64 5.53 4.04
C VAL A 181 -20.19 5.19 2.67
N ALA A 182 -21.51 4.94 2.60
CA ALA A 182 -22.23 4.76 1.36
C ALA A 182 -23.12 5.99 1.11
N ASP A 183 -22.96 6.57 -0.07
CA ASP A 183 -23.82 7.64 -0.59
C ASP A 183 -24.17 7.34 -2.06
N ASP A 184 -24.90 8.23 -2.72
CA ASP A 184 -25.34 8.01 -4.12
C ASP A 184 -24.28 8.43 -5.16
N SER A 185 -23.01 8.62 -4.76
CA SER A 185 -21.94 9.01 -5.68
C SER A 185 -21.35 7.82 -6.42
N LEU A 186 -20.79 8.09 -7.61
CA LEU A 186 -20.07 7.08 -8.40
C LEU A 186 -18.85 6.56 -7.64
N ILE A 187 -18.20 7.40 -6.83
CA ILE A 187 -17.07 7.01 -5.98
C ILE A 187 -17.55 6.00 -4.93
N SER A 188 -18.70 6.24 -4.31
CA SER A 188 -19.29 5.30 -3.35
C SER A 188 -19.60 3.96 -3.99
N ASP A 189 -20.22 3.94 -5.18
CA ASP A 189 -20.50 2.71 -5.93
C ASP A 189 -19.22 1.91 -6.16
N LEU A 190 -18.13 2.60 -6.58
CA LEU A 190 -16.83 1.97 -6.75
C LEU A 190 -16.29 1.42 -5.43
N MET A 191 -16.37 2.18 -4.33
CA MET A 191 -15.89 1.74 -3.02
C MET A 191 -16.67 0.53 -2.49
N GLN A 192 -17.96 0.42 -2.80
CA GLN A 192 -18.74 -0.78 -2.47
C GLN A 192 -18.26 -2.02 -3.26
N CYS A 193 -17.73 -1.83 -4.47
CA CYS A 193 -17.08 -2.92 -5.22
C CYS A 193 -15.81 -3.42 -4.54
N PHE A 194 -15.07 -2.56 -3.84
CA PHE A 194 -13.86 -2.95 -3.09
C PHE A 194 -14.13 -3.94 -1.96
N LEU A 195 -15.36 -4.00 -1.45
CA LEU A 195 -15.77 -4.91 -0.38
C LEU A 195 -16.26 -6.27 -0.88
N LYS A 196 -16.50 -6.40 -2.18
CA LYS A 196 -17.00 -7.65 -2.78
C LYS A 196 -15.85 -8.58 -3.13
N THR A 197 -16.08 -9.87 -2.97
CA THR A 197 -15.09 -10.90 -3.38
C THR A 197 -15.06 -11.09 -4.88
N ASP A 198 -16.16 -10.75 -5.55
CA ASP A 198 -16.33 -10.77 -7.01
C ASP A 198 -17.40 -9.76 -7.41
N PHE A 199 -17.23 -9.11 -8.56
CA PHE A 199 -18.21 -8.18 -9.10
C PHE A 199 -18.01 -7.96 -10.60
N GLU A 200 -19.11 -7.65 -11.26
CA GLU A 200 -19.16 -7.13 -12.63
C GLU A 200 -20.12 -5.93 -12.61
N ASP A 201 -19.64 -4.76 -13.02
CA ASP A 201 -20.41 -3.52 -13.02
C ASP A 201 -20.09 -2.72 -14.29
N ASP A 202 -21.12 -2.44 -15.09
CA ASP A 202 -20.99 -1.70 -16.37
C ASP A 202 -20.50 -0.27 -16.19
N LYS A 203 -20.61 0.30 -14.98
CA LYS A 203 -20.06 1.63 -14.66
C LYS A 203 -18.53 1.64 -14.64
N PHE A 204 -17.91 0.46 -14.42
CA PHE A 204 -16.47 0.28 -14.26
C PHE A 204 -15.94 -0.87 -15.13
N PRO A 205 -15.99 -0.73 -16.47
CA PRO A 205 -15.72 -1.85 -17.38
C PRO A 205 -14.29 -2.39 -17.31
N ASN A 206 -13.26 -1.52 -17.16
CA ASN A 206 -11.88 -1.99 -17.07
C ASN A 206 -11.59 -2.62 -15.72
N ILE A 207 -12.14 -2.05 -14.64
CA ILE A 207 -12.02 -2.60 -13.28
C ILE A 207 -12.70 -3.97 -13.21
N SER A 208 -13.93 -4.09 -13.77
CA SER A 208 -14.67 -5.34 -13.82
C SER A 208 -13.96 -6.40 -14.66
N ARG A 209 -13.45 -6.01 -15.85
CA ARG A 209 -12.64 -6.90 -16.69
C ARG A 209 -11.43 -7.43 -15.92
N ARG A 210 -10.65 -6.54 -15.28
CA ARG A 210 -9.45 -6.93 -14.53
C ARG A 210 -9.80 -7.84 -13.34
N MET A 211 -10.89 -7.55 -12.65
CA MET A 211 -11.37 -8.39 -11.55
C MET A 211 -11.72 -9.80 -12.02
N LYS A 212 -12.41 -9.91 -13.15
CA LYS A 212 -12.76 -11.19 -13.78
C LYS A 212 -11.52 -11.99 -14.20
N GLU A 213 -10.52 -11.35 -14.79
CA GLU A 213 -9.24 -11.99 -15.13
C GLU A 213 -8.54 -12.58 -13.92
N LEU A 214 -8.50 -11.83 -12.79
CA LEU A 214 -7.86 -12.25 -11.55
C LEU A 214 -8.62 -13.36 -10.81
N LYS A 215 -9.95 -13.45 -11.00
CA LYS A 215 -10.81 -14.40 -10.28
C LYS A 215 -11.16 -15.66 -11.06
N HIS A 216 -11.20 -15.56 -12.41
CA HIS A 216 -11.69 -16.59 -13.28
C HIS A 216 -10.81 -16.82 -14.53
N GLY A 217 -9.65 -16.13 -14.63
CA GLY A 217 -8.75 -16.26 -15.76
C GLY A 217 -7.73 -17.38 -15.60
N GLU A 218 -6.94 -17.60 -16.67
CA GLU A 218 -5.81 -18.55 -16.69
C GLU A 218 -4.63 -18.08 -15.80
N GLU A 219 -4.78 -16.97 -15.07
CA GLU A 219 -3.75 -16.44 -14.16
C GLU A 219 -3.73 -17.13 -12.78
N ASP A 220 -4.52 -18.19 -12.57
CA ASP A 220 -4.60 -18.92 -11.30
C ASP A 220 -3.21 -19.34 -10.77
N GLU A 221 -2.32 -19.87 -11.61
CA GLU A 221 -0.97 -20.24 -11.18
C GLU A 221 -0.13 -19.04 -10.73
N LYS A 222 -0.23 -17.90 -11.45
CA LYS A 222 0.49 -16.68 -11.10
C LYS A 222 -0.06 -16.10 -9.79
N MET A 223 -1.39 -16.15 -9.64
CA MET A 223 -2.06 -15.67 -8.44
C MET A 223 -1.76 -16.54 -7.23
N CYS A 224 -1.76 -17.87 -7.38
CA CYS A 224 -1.35 -18.81 -6.34
C CYS A 224 0.06 -18.51 -5.83
N LYS A 225 1.01 -18.33 -6.75
CA LYS A 225 2.37 -17.96 -6.41
C LYS A 225 2.46 -16.63 -5.69
N SER A 226 1.70 -15.63 -6.13
CA SER A 226 1.66 -14.31 -5.50
C SER A 226 1.11 -14.35 -4.08
N VAL A 227 0.08 -15.17 -3.83
CA VAL A 227 -0.47 -15.37 -2.47
C VAL A 227 0.56 -16.03 -1.55
N GLU A 228 1.30 -17.02 -2.03
CA GLU A 228 2.38 -17.64 -1.25
C GLU A 228 3.52 -16.64 -0.94
N GLU A 229 3.99 -15.92 -1.94
CA GLU A 229 5.03 -14.89 -1.81
C GLU A 229 4.59 -13.76 -0.86
N TYR A 230 3.33 -13.33 -0.96
CA TYR A 230 2.74 -12.35 -0.04
C TYR A 230 2.71 -12.87 1.40
N ALA A 231 2.26 -14.09 1.61
CA ALA A 231 2.22 -14.69 2.94
C ALA A 231 3.63 -14.80 3.56
N GLU A 232 4.63 -15.20 2.77
CA GLU A 232 6.03 -15.23 3.23
C GLU A 232 6.58 -13.83 3.53
N ARG A 233 6.26 -12.85 2.71
CA ARG A 233 6.66 -11.45 2.90
C ARG A 233 6.05 -10.88 4.18
N LYS A 234 4.75 -11.03 4.38
CA LYS A 234 4.06 -10.58 5.60
C LYS A 234 4.58 -11.24 6.86
N ALA A 235 4.88 -12.53 6.80
CA ALA A 235 5.50 -13.24 7.91
C ALA A 235 6.89 -12.67 8.26
N LYS A 236 7.71 -12.35 7.26
CA LYS A 236 9.03 -11.72 7.46
C LYS A 236 8.91 -10.30 8.00
N GLU A 237 7.96 -9.50 7.51
CA GLU A 237 7.70 -8.15 7.99
C GLU A 237 7.24 -8.17 9.45
N ALA A 238 6.28 -9.01 9.79
CA ALA A 238 5.79 -9.18 11.15
C ALA A 238 6.90 -9.61 12.13
N ALA A 239 7.76 -10.55 11.72
CA ALA A 239 8.90 -10.98 12.52
C ALA A 239 9.91 -9.84 12.73
N LYS A 240 10.18 -9.04 11.71
CA LYS A 240 11.06 -7.87 11.78
C LYS A 240 10.50 -6.79 12.70
N GLU A 241 9.21 -6.48 12.59
CA GLU A 241 8.54 -5.52 13.47
C GLU A 241 8.52 -5.98 14.93
N ALA A 242 8.23 -7.25 15.18
CA ALA A 242 8.28 -7.82 16.52
C ALA A 242 9.69 -7.71 17.13
N ALA A 243 10.72 -8.03 16.35
CA ALA A 243 12.11 -7.89 16.78
C ALA A 243 12.48 -6.42 17.07
N GLN A 244 12.06 -5.47 16.23
CA GLN A 244 12.30 -4.05 16.46
C GLN A 244 11.56 -3.51 17.70
N LYS A 245 10.31 -3.93 17.90
CA LYS A 245 9.53 -3.57 19.10
C LYS A 245 10.18 -4.13 20.36
N ALA A 246 10.64 -5.37 20.33
CA ALA A 246 11.36 -6.00 21.43
C ALA A 246 12.69 -5.28 21.75
N ALA A 247 13.49 -4.96 20.74
CA ALA A 247 14.73 -4.21 20.92
C ALA A 247 14.49 -2.81 21.51
N LYS A 248 13.50 -2.07 21.01
CA LYS A 248 13.14 -0.75 21.57
C LYS A 248 12.66 -0.84 23.01
N LYS A 249 11.88 -1.89 23.36
CA LYS A 249 11.44 -2.13 24.73
C LYS A 249 12.64 -2.43 25.67
N ALA A 250 13.55 -3.30 25.23
CA ALA A 250 14.77 -3.61 25.98
C ALA A 250 15.65 -2.39 26.21
N THR A 251 15.85 -1.54 25.19
CA THR A 251 16.61 -0.29 25.30
C THR A 251 15.97 0.67 26.31
N LYS A 252 14.64 0.85 26.25
CA LYS A 252 13.92 1.72 27.21
C LYS A 252 14.03 1.18 28.64
N GLU A 253 13.92 -0.12 28.81
CA GLU A 253 14.02 -0.77 30.13
C GLU A 253 15.43 -0.66 30.71
N THR A 254 16.47 -0.82 29.88
CA THR A 254 17.85 -0.61 30.26
C THR A 254 18.11 0.84 30.67
N ALA A 255 17.64 1.80 29.86
CA ALA A 255 17.75 3.23 30.18
C ALA A 255 17.07 3.57 31.51
N ARG A 256 15.86 3.05 31.73
CA ARG A 256 15.12 3.25 33.00
C ARG A 256 15.91 2.70 34.20
N LYS A 257 16.43 1.47 34.11
CA LYS A 257 17.25 0.86 35.16
C LYS A 257 18.53 1.62 35.43
N THR A 258 19.12 2.24 34.40
CA THR A 258 20.31 3.07 34.55
C THR A 258 19.99 4.36 35.28
N VAL A 259 18.88 5.04 34.95
CA VAL A 259 18.43 6.25 35.64
C VAL A 259 18.09 5.95 37.12
N GLU A 260 17.37 4.86 37.40
CA GLU A 260 17.06 4.43 38.76
C GLU A 260 18.35 4.21 39.58
N LYS A 261 19.37 3.56 39.01
CA LYS A 261 20.68 3.38 39.67
C LYS A 261 21.44 4.69 39.92
N LEU A 262 21.38 5.64 38.97
CA LEU A 262 22.02 6.94 39.13
C LEU A 262 21.35 7.77 40.25
N ASN A 263 20.03 7.77 40.28
CA ASN A 263 19.26 8.39 41.37
C ASN A 263 19.59 7.79 42.76
N ASP A 264 19.68 6.45 42.83
CA ASP A 264 20.05 5.75 44.07
C ASP A 264 21.49 6.07 44.52
N MET A 265 22.37 6.47 43.60
CA MET A 265 23.73 6.90 43.88
C MET A 265 23.88 8.40 44.18
N GLY A 266 22.73 9.15 44.21
CA GLY A 266 22.73 10.61 44.49
C GLY A 266 23.36 11.47 43.41
N MET A 267 23.38 10.96 42.15
CA MET A 267 23.87 11.69 40.99
C MET A 267 22.64 12.23 40.24
N ASP A 268 22.40 13.53 40.32
CA ASP A 268 21.35 14.25 39.52
C ASP A 268 21.77 14.40 38.05
#